data_3a11ba833b96bf49723149e4e60aec95
#
_entry.id   3a11ba833b96bf49723149e4e60aec95
#
_cell.length_a   1.000
_cell.length_b   1.000
_cell.length_c   1.000
_cell.angle_alpha   90.00
_cell.angle_beta   90.00
_cell.angle_gamma   90.00
#
_symmetry.space_group_name_H-M   'P 1'
#
loop_
_entity.id
_entity.type
_entity.pdbx_description
1 polymer ?
#
loop_
_entity_poly.entity_id
_entity_poly.type
_entity_poly.pdbx_seq_one_letter_code
_entity_poly.pdbx_strand_id
1 'polypeptide(L)'
;MASLAHPGGNITGVFSDFPDFAQKWLELLKQAIPALSSAVVLRDPATGPLQWNAVQAAGRSLNIKLDVVEVRALGEVQAAFQAAEAKRPDAVVILSSPIFGTNPKLIADLALARHIPSATLFTEIARAGGLMAYGPNLLGTFHQADTMVGNILQGARPGELPVERPTRFEMVLNLKTARALGLTLPPLLLAGADDVIE
;
A
#
# COMPACT_ATOMS: atom_id res chain seq x y z
N MET A 1 -12.81 20.36 -10.79
CA MET A 1 -13.50 20.00 -9.55
C MET A 1 -13.40 21.17 -8.60
N ALA A 2 -14.53 21.68 -8.09
CA ALA A 2 -14.54 22.89 -7.25
C ALA A 2 -14.03 22.58 -5.82
N SER A 3 -14.55 21.52 -5.21
CA SER A 3 -14.07 20.97 -3.93
C SER A 3 -14.41 19.48 -3.84
N LEU A 4 -13.91 18.79 -2.81
CA LEU A 4 -14.30 17.39 -2.57
C LEU A 4 -15.77 17.30 -2.12
N ALA A 5 -16.26 18.29 -1.34
CA ALA A 5 -17.64 18.32 -0.87
C ALA A 5 -18.63 18.66 -2.00
N HIS A 6 -18.22 19.48 -2.98
CA HIS A 6 -19.03 19.90 -4.11
C HIS A 6 -18.18 19.86 -5.37
N PRO A 7 -18.09 18.71 -6.05
CA PRO A 7 -17.25 18.55 -7.24
C PRO A 7 -17.62 19.47 -8.39
N GLY A 8 -18.92 19.78 -8.55
CA GLY A 8 -19.43 20.79 -9.49
C GLY A 8 -19.42 20.37 -10.96
N GLY A 9 -18.99 19.16 -11.28
CA GLY A 9 -18.92 18.60 -12.64
C GLY A 9 -19.76 17.34 -12.80
N ASN A 10 -19.33 16.46 -13.68
CA ASN A 10 -19.96 15.17 -13.96
C ASN A 10 -19.22 13.97 -13.34
N ILE A 11 -18.34 14.22 -12.38
CA ILE A 11 -17.50 13.19 -11.73
C ILE A 11 -17.66 13.31 -10.22
N THR A 12 -17.92 12.18 -9.57
CA THR A 12 -17.78 11.94 -8.13
C THR A 12 -17.13 10.58 -7.90
N GLY A 13 -16.92 10.17 -6.66
CA GLY A 13 -16.37 8.86 -6.35
C GLY A 13 -15.72 8.79 -4.98
N VAL A 14 -14.90 7.74 -4.77
CA VAL A 14 -14.12 7.57 -3.55
C VAL A 14 -12.66 7.90 -3.85
N PHE A 15 -12.07 8.76 -3.03
CA PHE A 15 -10.70 9.24 -3.16
C PHE A 15 -9.82 8.66 -2.06
N SER A 16 -8.78 7.93 -2.44
CA SER A 16 -7.78 7.42 -1.49
C SER A 16 -6.68 8.44 -1.28
N ASP A 17 -6.50 8.89 -0.04
CA ASP A 17 -5.47 9.87 0.35
C ASP A 17 -4.16 9.15 0.69
N PHE A 18 -3.31 9.00 -0.32
CA PHE A 18 -2.07 8.24 -0.20
C PHE A 18 -1.02 8.80 0.79
N PRO A 19 -0.90 10.11 1.06
CA PRO A 19 0.05 10.61 2.03
C PRO A 19 -0.06 9.97 3.42
N ASP A 20 -1.28 9.75 3.91
CA ASP A 20 -1.53 9.17 5.23
C ASP A 20 -1.06 7.71 5.32
N PHE A 21 -1.16 6.95 4.23
CA PHE A 21 -0.70 5.55 4.20
C PHE A 21 0.83 5.43 4.21
N ALA A 22 1.51 6.33 3.51
CA ALA A 22 2.95 6.28 3.33
C ALA A 22 3.70 6.32 4.67
N GLN A 23 3.29 7.20 5.57
CA GLN A 23 3.86 7.29 6.90
C GLN A 23 3.55 6.01 7.69
N LYS A 24 2.31 5.53 7.63
CA LYS A 24 1.87 4.35 8.36
C LYS A 24 2.63 3.09 7.97
N TRP A 25 2.92 2.87 6.69
CA TRP A 25 3.73 1.71 6.25
C TRP A 25 5.12 1.71 6.86
N LEU A 26 5.80 2.84 6.86
CA LEU A 26 7.14 2.94 7.44
C LEU A 26 7.13 2.82 8.97
N GLU A 27 6.11 3.35 9.64
CA GLU A 27 5.91 3.18 11.09
C GLU A 27 5.68 1.71 11.45
N LEU A 28 4.80 1.02 10.71
CA LEU A 28 4.51 -0.41 10.92
C LEU A 28 5.74 -1.27 10.65
N LEU A 29 6.49 -0.98 9.57
CA LEU A 29 7.77 -1.66 9.30
C LEU A 29 8.77 -1.41 10.43
N LYS A 30 8.85 -0.19 10.98
CA LYS A 30 9.76 0.11 12.09
C LYS A 30 9.37 -0.57 13.39
N GLN A 31 8.06 -0.80 13.62
CA GLN A 31 7.59 -1.62 14.72
C GLN A 31 7.96 -3.10 14.55
N ALA A 32 7.81 -3.65 13.32
CA ALA A 32 8.17 -5.02 13.01
C ALA A 32 9.68 -5.25 12.98
N ILE A 33 10.45 -4.23 12.58
CA ILE A 33 11.90 -4.25 12.42
C ILE A 33 12.47 -3.02 13.13
N PRO A 34 12.72 -3.07 14.44
CA PRO A 34 13.20 -1.91 15.20
C PRO A 34 14.50 -1.29 14.67
N ALA A 35 15.37 -2.11 14.06
CA ALA A 35 16.62 -1.68 13.43
C ALA A 35 16.45 -1.11 12.01
N LEU A 36 15.22 -0.99 11.49
CA LEU A 36 14.94 -0.48 10.15
C LEU A 36 15.61 0.90 9.95
N SER A 37 16.51 0.97 9.00
CA SER A 37 17.30 2.16 8.66
C SER A 37 17.25 2.49 7.17
N SER A 38 16.91 1.50 6.34
CA SER A 38 16.86 1.62 4.89
C SER A 38 15.69 0.84 4.28
N ALA A 39 15.07 1.39 3.25
CA ALA A 39 14.09 0.67 2.46
C ALA A 39 14.20 1.02 0.97
N VAL A 40 13.86 0.06 0.13
CA VAL A 40 13.64 0.31 -1.30
C VAL A 40 12.16 0.52 -1.55
N VAL A 41 11.84 1.50 -2.39
CA VAL A 41 10.47 1.80 -2.80
C VAL A 41 10.29 1.36 -4.25
N LEU A 42 9.41 0.40 -4.49
CA LEU A 42 8.97 0.04 -5.84
C LEU A 42 7.86 0.99 -6.28
N ARG A 43 8.08 1.68 -7.37
CA ARG A 43 7.21 2.73 -7.88
C ARG A 43 6.89 2.52 -9.35
N ASP A 44 5.61 2.66 -9.70
CA ASP A 44 5.20 2.89 -11.09
C ASP A 44 5.14 4.41 -11.33
N PRO A 45 5.98 4.97 -12.22
CA PRO A 45 5.98 6.41 -12.47
C PRO A 45 4.68 6.92 -13.10
N ALA A 46 3.88 6.06 -13.76
CA ALA A 46 2.59 6.42 -14.32
C ALA A 46 1.54 6.81 -13.26
N THR A 47 1.73 6.40 -11.99
CA THR A 47 0.82 6.77 -10.88
C THR A 47 1.06 8.17 -10.32
N GLY A 48 1.97 8.92 -10.90
CA GLY A 48 2.29 10.29 -10.52
C GLY A 48 3.21 10.40 -9.30
N PRO A 49 3.51 11.62 -8.84
CA PRO A 49 4.52 11.85 -7.80
C PRO A 49 3.98 11.79 -6.36
N LEU A 50 2.66 11.85 -6.15
CA LEU A 50 2.09 12.07 -4.80
C LEU A 50 2.49 11.01 -3.80
N GLN A 51 2.37 9.72 -4.16
CA GLN A 51 2.75 8.62 -3.28
C GLN A 51 4.24 8.65 -2.93
N TRP A 52 5.09 8.87 -3.94
CA TRP A 52 6.53 8.95 -3.75
C TRP A 52 6.93 10.10 -2.84
N ASN A 53 6.38 11.30 -3.08
CA ASN A 53 6.64 12.47 -2.25
C ASN A 53 6.25 12.23 -0.79
N ALA A 54 5.13 11.57 -0.55
CA ALA A 54 4.65 11.22 0.78
C ALA A 54 5.59 10.23 1.50
N VAL A 55 6.00 9.15 0.81
CA VAL A 55 6.95 8.16 1.36
C VAL A 55 8.30 8.80 1.65
N GLN A 56 8.80 9.68 0.77
CA GLN A 56 10.03 10.42 1.02
C GLN A 56 9.95 11.31 2.26
N ALA A 57 8.83 12.01 2.44
CA ALA A 57 8.62 12.86 3.62
C ALA A 57 8.61 12.01 4.91
N ALA A 58 7.89 10.89 4.90
CA ALA A 58 7.84 9.94 6.00
C ALA A 58 9.22 9.31 6.31
N GLY A 59 9.98 8.93 5.27
CA GLY A 59 11.33 8.40 5.43
C GLY A 59 12.27 9.39 6.14
N ARG A 60 12.21 10.67 5.74
CA ARG A 60 12.98 11.74 6.43
C ARG A 60 12.57 11.89 7.90
N SER A 61 11.28 11.91 8.18
CA SER A 61 10.74 12.04 9.53
C SER A 61 11.15 10.89 10.45
N LEU A 62 11.24 9.66 9.91
CA LEU A 62 11.57 8.45 10.66
C LEU A 62 13.06 8.07 10.61
N ASN A 63 13.90 8.89 9.95
CA ASN A 63 15.32 8.60 9.71
C ASN A 63 15.53 7.26 8.98
N ILE A 64 14.71 6.99 7.96
CA ILE A 64 14.84 5.83 7.10
C ILE A 64 15.34 6.29 5.74
N LYS A 65 16.50 5.76 5.31
CA LYS A 65 17.03 5.99 3.97
C LYS A 65 16.14 5.29 2.94
N LEU A 66 15.69 6.02 1.93
CA LEU A 66 14.86 5.46 0.86
C LEU A 66 15.58 5.52 -0.47
N ASP A 67 15.66 4.38 -1.13
CA ASP A 67 16.04 4.24 -2.53
C ASP A 67 14.80 3.89 -3.36
N VAL A 68 14.70 4.41 -4.58
CA VAL A 68 13.59 4.10 -5.48
C VAL A 68 14.04 3.19 -6.61
N VAL A 69 13.17 2.25 -6.99
CA VAL A 69 13.26 1.45 -8.21
C VAL A 69 11.96 1.61 -8.97
N GLU A 70 12.06 2.12 -10.19
CA GLU A 70 10.90 2.33 -11.06
C GLU A 70 10.55 1.04 -11.81
N VAL A 71 9.25 0.79 -11.95
CA VAL A 71 8.66 -0.34 -12.67
C VAL A 71 7.56 0.18 -13.58
N ARG A 72 7.73 0.07 -14.89
CA ARG A 72 6.79 0.59 -15.88
C ARG A 72 5.92 -0.48 -16.52
N ALA A 73 6.32 -1.76 -16.37
CA ALA A 73 5.60 -2.89 -16.93
C ALA A 73 5.80 -4.14 -16.07
N LEU A 74 4.86 -5.08 -16.16
CA LEU A 74 4.93 -6.35 -15.42
C LEU A 74 6.24 -7.12 -15.67
N GLY A 75 6.73 -7.11 -16.92
CA GLY A 75 7.98 -7.78 -17.28
C GLY A 75 9.24 -7.23 -16.57
N GLU A 76 9.18 -6.02 -16.02
CA GLU A 76 10.29 -5.40 -15.28
C GLU A 76 10.33 -5.75 -13.79
N VAL A 77 9.25 -6.33 -13.25
CA VAL A 77 9.09 -6.57 -11.80
C VAL A 77 10.22 -7.46 -11.26
N GLN A 78 10.58 -8.53 -11.97
CA GLN A 78 11.65 -9.43 -11.52
C GLN A 78 13.01 -8.70 -11.46
N ALA A 79 13.33 -7.91 -12.48
CA ALA A 79 14.57 -7.12 -12.52
C ALA A 79 14.57 -6.02 -11.43
N ALA A 80 13.40 -5.44 -11.15
CA ALA A 80 13.24 -4.45 -10.09
C ALA A 80 13.53 -5.04 -8.69
N PHE A 81 13.06 -6.25 -8.40
CA PHE A 81 13.39 -6.95 -7.16
C PHE A 81 14.88 -7.34 -7.08
N GLN A 82 15.53 -7.68 -8.20
CA GLN A 82 16.98 -7.89 -8.24
C GLN A 82 17.75 -6.60 -7.95
N ALA A 83 17.31 -5.49 -8.54
CA ALA A 83 17.90 -4.17 -8.27
C ALA A 83 17.66 -3.72 -6.81
N ALA A 84 16.50 -4.05 -6.23
CA ALA A 84 16.23 -3.80 -4.83
C ALA A 84 17.16 -4.62 -3.91
N GLU A 85 17.31 -5.91 -4.16
CA GLU A 85 18.19 -6.81 -3.39
C GLU A 85 19.66 -6.34 -3.41
N ALA A 86 20.14 -5.87 -4.55
CA ALA A 86 21.53 -5.36 -4.69
C ALA A 86 21.81 -4.16 -3.76
N LYS A 87 20.78 -3.42 -3.36
CA LYS A 87 20.88 -2.29 -2.41
C LYS A 87 20.89 -2.75 -0.94
N ARG A 88 20.65 -4.03 -0.68
CA ARG A 88 20.58 -4.64 0.66
C ARG A 88 19.68 -3.86 1.64
N PRO A 89 18.42 -3.59 1.27
CA PRO A 89 17.52 -2.85 2.14
C PRO A 89 17.03 -3.72 3.30
N ASP A 90 16.63 -3.08 4.38
CA ASP A 90 15.97 -3.76 5.50
C ASP A 90 14.51 -4.12 5.15
N ALA A 91 13.89 -3.42 4.19
CA ALA A 91 12.53 -3.68 3.73
C ALA A 91 12.28 -3.13 2.31
N VAL A 92 11.17 -3.55 1.70
CA VAL A 92 10.63 -2.97 0.47
C VAL A 92 9.24 -2.41 0.72
N VAL A 93 9.00 -1.18 0.26
CA VAL A 93 7.68 -0.55 0.22
C VAL A 93 7.18 -0.57 -1.22
N ILE A 94 6.00 -1.13 -1.43
CA ILE A 94 5.41 -1.29 -2.77
C ILE A 94 4.25 -0.31 -2.88
N LEU A 95 4.42 0.72 -3.73
CA LEU A 95 3.43 1.76 -3.93
C LEU A 95 2.23 1.24 -4.73
N SER A 96 1.14 2.01 -4.70
CA SER A 96 -0.08 1.66 -5.43
C SER A 96 0.15 1.74 -6.94
N SER A 97 -0.09 0.63 -7.63
CA SER A 97 -0.15 0.54 -9.09
C SER A 97 -0.91 -0.71 -9.51
N PRO A 98 -1.65 -0.68 -10.62
CA PRO A 98 -2.23 -1.89 -11.20
C PRO A 98 -1.19 -2.99 -11.47
N ILE A 99 0.04 -2.63 -11.83
CA ILE A 99 1.14 -3.61 -12.07
C ILE A 99 1.34 -4.51 -10.84
N PHE A 100 1.32 -3.94 -9.64
CA PHE A 100 1.54 -4.69 -8.41
C PHE A 100 0.26 -5.34 -7.88
N GLY A 101 -0.85 -4.58 -7.86
CA GLY A 101 -2.12 -5.04 -7.28
C GLY A 101 -2.76 -6.22 -8.02
N THR A 102 -2.56 -6.33 -9.34
CA THR A 102 -3.10 -7.45 -10.14
C THR A 102 -2.20 -8.69 -10.14
N ASN A 103 -1.01 -8.63 -9.53
CA ASN A 103 -0.04 -9.73 -9.50
C ASN A 103 0.46 -10.05 -8.07
N PRO A 104 -0.44 -10.22 -7.08
CA PRO A 104 -0.07 -10.30 -5.67
C PRO A 104 0.88 -11.46 -5.36
N LYS A 105 0.64 -12.64 -5.95
CA LYS A 105 1.49 -13.80 -5.72
C LYS A 105 2.90 -13.62 -6.26
N LEU A 106 3.06 -13.07 -7.46
CA LEU A 106 4.37 -12.79 -8.03
C LEU A 106 5.17 -11.84 -7.14
N ILE A 107 4.53 -10.76 -6.69
CA ILE A 107 5.16 -9.75 -5.82
C ILE A 107 5.59 -10.36 -4.48
N ALA A 108 4.70 -11.12 -3.85
CA ALA A 108 4.97 -11.78 -2.59
C ALA A 108 6.11 -12.80 -2.68
N ASP A 109 6.08 -13.67 -3.71
CA ASP A 109 7.11 -14.69 -3.95
C ASP A 109 8.49 -14.04 -4.19
N LEU A 110 8.54 -12.95 -4.97
CA LEU A 110 9.80 -12.25 -5.27
C LEU A 110 10.40 -11.57 -4.03
N ALA A 111 9.57 -10.99 -3.17
CA ALA A 111 10.02 -10.40 -1.91
C ALA A 111 10.54 -11.48 -0.95
N LEU A 112 9.77 -12.55 -0.76
CA LEU A 112 10.11 -13.64 0.14
C LEU A 112 11.37 -14.41 -0.31
N ALA A 113 11.48 -14.73 -1.60
CA ALA A 113 12.64 -15.44 -2.14
C ALA A 113 13.96 -14.66 -1.96
N ARG A 114 13.88 -13.34 -1.81
CA ARG A 114 15.03 -12.46 -1.54
C ARG A 114 15.19 -12.08 -0.08
N HIS A 115 14.37 -12.67 0.80
CA HIS A 115 14.36 -12.36 2.24
C HIS A 115 14.16 -10.86 2.52
N ILE A 116 13.37 -10.14 1.71
CA ILE A 116 13.10 -8.72 1.90
C ILE A 116 11.68 -8.55 2.48
N PRO A 117 11.56 -8.08 3.73
CA PRO A 117 10.27 -7.74 4.32
C PRO A 117 9.51 -6.71 3.49
N SER A 118 8.22 -6.93 3.20
CA SER A 118 7.44 -6.06 2.33
C SER A 118 6.28 -5.38 3.05
N ALA A 119 6.03 -4.11 2.69
CA ALA A 119 4.84 -3.38 3.10
C ALA A 119 4.16 -2.74 1.88
N THR A 120 2.83 -2.73 1.87
CA THR A 120 2.02 -2.22 0.77
C THR A 120 0.61 -1.87 1.25
N LEU A 121 -0.21 -1.26 0.37
CA LEU A 121 -1.64 -1.11 0.64
C LEU A 121 -2.46 -2.36 0.24
N PHE A 122 -1.93 -3.22 -0.64
CA PHE A 122 -2.68 -4.35 -1.18
C PHE A 122 -2.69 -5.55 -0.22
N THR A 123 -3.80 -5.77 0.46
CA THR A 123 -3.96 -6.88 1.42
C THR A 123 -3.78 -8.24 0.77
N GLU A 124 -4.09 -8.36 -0.53
CA GLU A 124 -3.89 -9.56 -1.34
C GLU A 124 -2.41 -9.96 -1.44
N ILE A 125 -1.48 -8.98 -1.45
CA ILE A 125 -0.04 -9.28 -1.46
C ILE A 125 0.39 -9.89 -0.13
N ALA A 126 -0.09 -9.36 1.01
CA ALA A 126 0.19 -9.95 2.33
C ALA A 126 -0.41 -11.35 2.44
N ARG A 127 -1.65 -11.56 1.97
CA ARG A 127 -2.30 -12.88 1.94
C ARG A 127 -1.58 -13.87 1.02
N ALA A 128 -0.97 -13.41 -0.06
CA ALA A 128 -0.21 -14.24 -0.98
C ALA A 128 1.21 -14.59 -0.51
N GLY A 129 1.67 -14.04 0.64
CA GLY A 129 2.99 -14.32 1.21
C GLY A 129 3.87 -13.10 1.43
N GLY A 130 3.38 -11.87 1.19
CA GLY A 130 4.05 -10.64 1.64
C GLY A 130 4.03 -10.52 3.16
N LEU A 131 4.86 -9.66 3.75
CA LEU A 131 4.93 -9.55 5.20
C LEU A 131 3.73 -8.83 5.79
N MET A 132 3.40 -7.65 5.25
CA MET A 132 2.30 -6.84 5.78
C MET A 132 1.65 -5.98 4.71
N ALA A 133 0.38 -5.67 4.95
CA ALA A 133 -0.35 -4.66 4.20
C ALA A 133 -1.17 -3.77 5.14
N TYR A 134 -1.26 -2.50 4.82
CA TYR A 134 -2.17 -1.55 5.45
C TYR A 134 -2.75 -0.62 4.40
N GLY A 135 -4.05 -0.65 4.23
CA GLY A 135 -4.74 0.16 3.22
C GLY A 135 -6.24 0.14 3.36
N PRO A 136 -6.97 0.82 2.47
CA PRO A 136 -8.42 0.79 2.45
C PRO A 136 -8.91 -0.63 2.16
N ASN A 137 -9.95 -1.05 2.86
CA ASN A 137 -10.67 -2.27 2.50
C ASN A 137 -11.35 -2.06 1.14
N LEU A 138 -10.80 -2.72 0.10
CA LEU A 138 -11.26 -2.52 -1.28
C LEU A 138 -12.73 -2.90 -1.47
N LEU A 139 -13.18 -4.00 -0.86
CA LEU A 139 -14.58 -4.41 -0.94
C LEU A 139 -15.50 -3.34 -0.33
N GLY A 140 -15.15 -2.82 0.84
CA GLY A 140 -15.87 -1.70 1.47
C GLY A 140 -15.88 -0.44 0.61
N THR A 141 -14.76 -0.15 -0.06
CA THR A 141 -14.65 0.99 -0.99
C THR A 141 -15.54 0.80 -2.22
N PHE A 142 -15.62 -0.41 -2.77
CA PHE A 142 -16.55 -0.72 -3.87
C PHE A 142 -18.00 -0.61 -3.45
N HIS A 143 -18.38 -1.09 -2.25
CA HIS A 143 -19.75 -0.90 -1.73
C HIS A 143 -20.10 0.58 -1.53
N GLN A 144 -19.14 1.38 -1.09
CA GLN A 144 -19.32 2.83 -0.96
C GLN A 144 -19.55 3.49 -2.34
N ALA A 145 -18.77 3.10 -3.34
CA ALA A 145 -18.94 3.56 -4.71
C ALA A 145 -20.28 3.09 -5.33
N ASP A 146 -20.70 1.86 -5.04
CA ASP A 146 -21.99 1.30 -5.49
C ASP A 146 -23.19 2.14 -4.98
N THR A 147 -23.13 2.58 -3.73
CA THR A 147 -24.15 3.50 -3.16
C THR A 147 -24.22 4.80 -3.95
N MET A 148 -23.08 5.38 -4.35
CA MET A 148 -23.05 6.60 -5.17
C MET A 148 -23.65 6.34 -6.56
N VAL A 149 -23.34 5.22 -7.19
CA VAL A 149 -23.93 4.81 -8.48
C VAL A 149 -25.44 4.69 -8.35
N GLY A 150 -25.95 4.03 -7.28
CA GLY A 150 -27.38 3.92 -7.00
C GLY A 150 -28.06 5.28 -6.89
N ASN A 151 -27.46 6.25 -6.18
CA ASN A 151 -28.00 7.61 -6.07
C ASN A 151 -28.05 8.31 -7.44
N ILE A 152 -27.03 8.16 -8.27
CA ILE A 152 -26.99 8.75 -9.62
C ILE A 152 -28.08 8.16 -10.51
N LEU A 153 -28.27 6.84 -10.47
CA LEU A 153 -29.34 6.16 -11.21
C LEU A 153 -30.73 6.58 -10.76
N GLN A 154 -30.89 7.05 -9.52
CA GLN A 154 -32.14 7.62 -8.97
C GLN A 154 -32.29 9.12 -9.26
N GLY A 155 -31.37 9.72 -10.02
CA GLY A 155 -31.44 11.10 -10.48
C GLY A 155 -30.58 12.11 -9.74
N ALA A 156 -29.74 11.69 -8.78
CA ALA A 156 -28.77 12.59 -8.17
C ALA A 156 -27.71 13.03 -9.20
N ARG A 157 -27.27 14.28 -9.09
CA ARG A 157 -26.23 14.81 -9.98
C ARG A 157 -24.83 14.49 -9.42
N PRO A 158 -23.91 13.92 -10.19
CA PRO A 158 -22.55 13.62 -9.70
C PRO A 158 -21.84 14.83 -9.10
N GLY A 159 -22.04 16.03 -9.65
CA GLY A 159 -21.45 17.27 -9.15
C GLY A 159 -21.97 17.76 -7.80
N GLU A 160 -23.08 17.21 -7.32
CA GLU A 160 -23.70 17.51 -6.02
C GLU A 160 -23.36 16.42 -4.98
N LEU A 161 -22.90 15.25 -5.42
CA LEU A 161 -22.45 14.17 -4.54
C LEU A 161 -21.01 14.42 -4.11
N PRO A 162 -20.72 14.46 -2.80
CA PRO A 162 -19.35 14.64 -2.32
C PRO A 162 -18.43 13.51 -2.82
N VAL A 163 -17.18 13.85 -3.10
CA VAL A 163 -16.13 12.85 -3.21
C VAL A 163 -15.77 12.40 -1.81
N GLU A 164 -15.95 11.11 -1.53
CA GLU A 164 -15.76 10.54 -0.21
C GLU A 164 -14.36 9.94 -0.04
N ARG A 165 -13.96 9.70 1.20
CA ARG A 165 -12.79 8.89 1.54
C ARG A 165 -13.22 7.48 1.93
N PRO A 166 -12.37 6.46 1.75
CA PRO A 166 -12.64 5.14 2.32
C PRO A 166 -12.89 5.23 3.83
N THR A 167 -13.92 4.56 4.31
CA THR A 167 -14.32 4.58 5.72
C THR A 167 -13.74 3.42 6.51
N ARG A 168 -13.23 2.40 5.83
CA ARG A 168 -12.64 1.20 6.45
C ARG A 168 -11.23 0.96 5.93
N PHE A 169 -10.32 0.74 6.87
CA PHE A 169 -8.95 0.35 6.62
C PHE A 169 -8.73 -1.04 7.17
N GLU A 170 -7.75 -1.74 6.62
CA GLU A 170 -7.44 -3.12 6.99
C GLU A 170 -5.93 -3.29 7.12
N MET A 171 -5.50 -3.85 8.23
CA MET A 171 -4.13 -4.27 8.47
C MET A 171 -4.04 -5.79 8.42
N VAL A 172 -3.29 -6.31 7.46
CA VAL A 172 -3.02 -7.74 7.30
C VAL A 172 -1.56 -8.02 7.61
N LEU A 173 -1.30 -8.97 8.49
CA LEU A 173 0.03 -9.43 8.85
C LEU A 173 0.19 -10.92 8.51
N ASN A 174 1.33 -11.30 7.95
CA ASN A 174 1.62 -12.69 7.62
C ASN A 174 2.71 -13.25 8.55
N LEU A 175 2.29 -14.03 9.54
CA LEU A 175 3.21 -14.66 10.51
C LEU A 175 4.06 -15.77 9.89
N LYS A 176 3.56 -16.48 8.87
CA LYS A 176 4.39 -17.46 8.13
C LYS A 176 5.58 -16.76 7.49
N THR A 177 5.31 -15.64 6.83
CA THR A 177 6.34 -14.82 6.20
C THR A 177 7.26 -14.19 7.23
N ALA A 178 6.73 -13.66 8.34
CA ALA A 178 7.56 -13.14 9.43
C ALA A 178 8.53 -14.20 9.96
N ARG A 179 8.05 -15.41 10.24
CA ARG A 179 8.90 -16.54 10.67
C ARG A 179 9.96 -16.92 9.65
N ALA A 180 9.58 -16.97 8.35
CA ALA A 180 10.51 -17.29 7.27
C ALA A 180 11.61 -16.21 7.11
N LEU A 181 11.31 -14.96 7.44
CA LEU A 181 12.25 -13.83 7.46
C LEU A 181 13.03 -13.71 8.77
N GLY A 182 12.81 -14.60 9.76
CA GLY A 182 13.45 -14.53 11.07
C GLY A 182 12.95 -13.35 11.94
N LEU A 183 11.75 -12.81 11.65
CA LEU A 183 11.16 -11.70 12.39
C LEU A 183 10.20 -12.20 13.47
N THR A 184 10.27 -11.56 14.62
CA THR A 184 9.28 -11.71 15.70
C THR A 184 8.45 -10.44 15.78
N LEU A 185 7.18 -10.51 15.35
CA LEU A 185 6.29 -9.35 15.39
C LEU A 185 5.85 -9.05 16.81
N PRO A 186 5.89 -7.77 17.25
CA PRO A 186 5.47 -7.39 18.60
C PRO A 186 3.99 -7.70 18.85
N PRO A 187 3.61 -8.11 20.09
CA PRO A 187 2.22 -8.38 20.44
C PRO A 187 1.28 -7.20 20.15
N LEU A 188 1.73 -5.97 20.36
CA LEU A 188 0.95 -4.77 20.08
C LEU A 188 0.64 -4.62 18.59
N LEU A 189 1.58 -4.98 17.70
CA LEU A 189 1.37 -4.94 16.26
C LEU A 189 0.35 -6.01 15.84
N LEU A 190 0.44 -7.21 16.42
CA LEU A 190 -0.51 -8.31 16.18
C LEU A 190 -1.92 -7.97 16.67
N ALA A 191 -2.04 -7.36 17.85
CA ALA A 191 -3.33 -6.96 18.41
C ALA A 191 -4.04 -5.86 17.61
N GLY A 192 -3.29 -5.08 16.84
CA GLY A 192 -3.84 -4.05 15.95
C GLY A 192 -4.19 -4.54 14.54
N ALA A 193 -3.90 -5.81 14.21
CA ALA A 193 -4.20 -6.35 12.89
C ALA A 193 -5.66 -6.82 12.78
N ASP A 194 -6.28 -6.58 11.62
CA ASP A 194 -7.61 -7.07 11.30
C ASP A 194 -7.57 -8.53 10.84
N ASP A 195 -6.44 -8.97 10.26
CA ASP A 195 -6.23 -10.33 9.77
C ASP A 195 -4.76 -10.75 10.02
N VAL A 196 -4.57 -11.92 10.62
CA VAL A 196 -3.26 -12.49 10.91
C VAL A 196 -3.16 -13.89 10.31
N ILE A 197 -2.31 -14.03 9.30
CA ILE A 197 -2.13 -15.28 8.55
C ILE A 197 -1.09 -16.14 9.25
N GLU A 198 -1.52 -17.29 9.75
CA GLU A 198 -0.71 -18.29 10.49
C GLU A 198 -0.23 -19.44 9.62
#